data_778bbe13be7f4e1c6e78fbd29a7dc6c5
#
_entry.id   778bbe13be7f4e1c6e78fbd29a7dc6c5
#
_cell.length_a   1.000
_cell.length_b   1.000
_cell.length_c   1.000
_cell.angle_alpha   90.00
_cell.angle_beta   90.00
_cell.angle_gamma   90.00
#
_symmetry.space_group_name_H-M   'P 1'
#
loop_
_entity.id
_entity.type
_entity.pdbx_description
1 polymer ?
#
loop_
_entity_poly.entity_id
_entity_poly.type
_entity_poly.pdbx_seq_one_letter_code
_entity_poly.pdbx_strand_id
1 'polypeptide(L)'
;MSDRITVEGRDGAFGAYIARPKILRAPGVVVLHEVFGVNADIRKHCDELATQGFVAVAPDLFWHQEPGVDLSVTSESDWQHGLRLNQAYDRDAGAKDVKDTANAVAKLPECSSEVAVMGYCLGGLMTFLTAARYGIDAGVAYHGGDTEKYLGEVGGLNAPLLMHLAEEDEFISKAAQAEIKAALAKKPNATVYSYPGQRHAFSRNNGAHYNAAAATLANGRTRQFLYQQLRSAERTSSKVQV
;
A
#
# COMPACT_ATOMS: atom_id res chain seq x y z
N MET A 1 11.90 -3.23 -21.68
CA MET A 1 12.50 -2.43 -20.58
C MET A 1 12.52 -3.32 -19.35
N SER A 2 13.50 -3.15 -18.47
CA SER A 2 13.55 -3.94 -17.24
C SER A 2 12.35 -3.57 -16.34
N ASP A 3 11.68 -4.59 -15.79
CA ASP A 3 10.57 -4.41 -14.84
C ASP A 3 11.10 -4.22 -13.40
N ARG A 4 12.37 -3.89 -13.25
CA ARG A 4 13.04 -3.68 -11.97
C ARG A 4 13.82 -2.37 -11.97
N ILE A 5 13.80 -1.72 -10.81
CA ILE A 5 14.62 -0.53 -10.50
C ILE A 5 15.31 -0.74 -9.16
N THR A 6 16.36 0.04 -8.93
CA THR A 6 17.02 0.17 -7.63
C THR A 6 16.53 1.46 -6.96
N VAL A 7 16.16 1.37 -5.70
CA VAL A 7 15.85 2.51 -4.85
C VAL A 7 17.08 2.79 -3.99
N GLU A 8 17.61 4.01 -4.10
CA GLU A 8 18.67 4.49 -3.22
C GLU A 8 18.04 5.04 -1.94
N GLY A 9 17.94 4.17 -0.94
CA GLY A 9 17.46 4.52 0.39
C GLY A 9 18.59 5.03 1.30
N ARG A 10 18.23 5.61 2.43
CA ARG A 10 19.19 6.16 3.41
C ARG A 10 20.05 5.08 4.07
N ASP A 11 19.54 3.87 4.21
CA ASP A 11 20.21 2.75 4.89
C ASP A 11 20.84 1.76 3.88
N GLY A 12 20.73 2.04 2.57
CA GLY A 12 21.28 1.24 1.48
C GLY A 12 20.38 1.16 0.26
N ALA A 13 20.86 0.51 -0.78
CA ALA A 13 20.15 0.32 -2.03
C ALA A 13 19.38 -1.00 -2.04
N PHE A 14 18.12 -0.98 -2.49
CA PHE A 14 17.28 -2.18 -2.57
C PHE A 14 16.47 -2.24 -3.86
N GLY A 15 16.04 -3.45 -4.20
CA GLY A 15 15.28 -3.72 -5.41
C GLY A 15 13.81 -3.34 -5.30
N ALA A 16 13.21 -2.93 -6.42
CA ALA A 16 11.78 -2.76 -6.55
C ALA A 16 11.30 -3.21 -7.94
N TYR A 17 10.09 -3.78 -7.99
CA TYR A 17 9.38 -4.02 -9.25
C TYR A 17 8.74 -2.71 -9.72
N ILE A 18 8.71 -2.45 -11.03
CA ILE A 18 8.07 -1.28 -11.60
C ILE A 18 7.21 -1.66 -12.80
N ALA A 19 5.97 -1.17 -12.81
CA ALA A 19 5.07 -1.20 -13.95
C ALA A 19 4.78 0.23 -14.43
N ARG A 20 4.90 0.45 -15.75
CA ARG A 20 4.82 1.77 -16.37
C ARG A 20 3.56 1.91 -17.21
N PRO A 21 2.81 3.02 -17.07
CA PRO A 21 1.68 3.31 -17.94
C PRO A 21 2.15 3.71 -19.35
N LYS A 22 1.22 3.70 -20.29
CA LYS A 22 1.48 4.18 -21.67
C LYS A 22 1.49 5.72 -21.78
N ILE A 23 1.05 6.41 -20.74
CA ILE A 23 0.99 7.89 -20.69
C ILE A 23 2.24 8.46 -20.05
N LEU A 24 2.64 9.65 -20.45
CA LEU A 24 3.75 10.38 -19.84
C LEU A 24 3.25 11.19 -18.63
N ARG A 25 4.12 11.34 -17.63
CA ARG A 25 3.86 12.12 -16.41
C ARG A 25 2.61 11.66 -15.66
N ALA A 26 2.57 10.36 -15.38
CA ALA A 26 1.52 9.74 -14.60
C ALA A 26 1.77 9.86 -13.09
N PRO A 27 0.75 9.95 -12.24
CA PRO A 27 0.95 9.87 -10.79
C PRO A 27 1.52 8.51 -10.38
N GLY A 28 2.33 8.53 -9.31
CA GLY A 28 2.97 7.33 -8.78
C GLY A 28 2.13 6.61 -7.72
N VAL A 29 2.26 5.29 -7.64
CA VAL A 29 1.73 4.48 -6.54
C VAL A 29 2.80 3.50 -6.08
N VAL A 30 3.21 3.62 -4.82
CA VAL A 30 4.05 2.60 -4.17
C VAL A 30 3.13 1.50 -3.64
N VAL A 31 3.36 0.25 -4.06
CA VAL A 31 2.54 -0.91 -3.70
C VAL A 31 3.29 -1.81 -2.74
N LEU A 32 2.83 -1.89 -1.50
CA LEU A 32 3.49 -2.62 -0.42
C LEU A 32 2.93 -4.03 -0.29
N HIS A 33 3.82 -4.99 -0.27
CA HIS A 33 3.47 -6.40 -0.23
C HIS A 33 3.04 -6.89 1.16
N GLU A 34 2.47 -8.06 1.19
CA GLU A 34 2.16 -8.85 2.38
C GLU A 34 3.42 -9.60 2.87
N VAL A 35 3.25 -10.63 3.67
CA VAL A 35 4.35 -11.48 4.15
C VAL A 35 5.01 -12.34 3.05
N PHE A 36 4.53 -12.29 1.82
CA PHE A 36 5.01 -13.12 0.70
C PHE A 36 6.05 -12.44 -0.20
N GLY A 37 6.48 -11.22 0.13
CA GLY A 37 7.42 -10.46 -0.71
C GLY A 37 6.78 -9.91 -1.98
N VAL A 38 7.60 -9.47 -2.93
CA VAL A 38 7.17 -8.93 -4.23
C VAL A 38 6.81 -10.09 -5.18
N ASN A 39 5.78 -10.84 -4.80
CA ASN A 39 5.32 -12.03 -5.50
C ASN A 39 4.47 -11.71 -6.74
N ALA A 40 3.98 -12.74 -7.41
CA ALA A 40 3.19 -12.61 -8.65
C ALA A 40 1.90 -11.79 -8.44
N ASP A 41 1.26 -11.86 -7.26
CA ASP A 41 0.05 -11.09 -6.96
C ASP A 41 0.36 -9.59 -6.86
N ILE A 42 1.41 -9.22 -6.14
CA ILE A 42 1.84 -7.82 -6.01
C ILE A 42 2.27 -7.24 -7.36
N ARG A 43 3.03 -8.01 -8.16
CA ARG A 43 3.39 -7.58 -9.51
C ARG A 43 2.16 -7.35 -10.39
N LYS A 44 1.16 -8.24 -10.29
CA LYS A 44 -0.12 -8.08 -11.00
C LYS A 44 -0.88 -6.82 -10.57
N HIS A 45 -0.90 -6.48 -9.27
CA HIS A 45 -1.49 -5.22 -8.81
C HIS A 45 -0.77 -4.00 -9.40
N CYS A 46 0.57 -4.03 -9.50
CA CYS A 46 1.33 -2.98 -10.17
C CYS A 46 0.96 -2.88 -11.66
N ASP A 47 0.87 -4.00 -12.37
CA ASP A 47 0.51 -4.05 -13.79
C ASP A 47 -0.91 -3.50 -14.03
N GLU A 48 -1.87 -3.87 -13.18
CA GLU A 48 -3.24 -3.35 -13.23
C GLU A 48 -3.29 -1.83 -13.01
N LEU A 49 -2.54 -1.29 -12.04
CA LEU A 49 -2.41 0.15 -11.82
C LEU A 49 -1.78 0.85 -13.02
N ALA A 50 -0.79 0.24 -13.65
CA ALA A 50 -0.18 0.79 -14.85
C ALA A 50 -1.18 0.89 -16.02
N THR A 51 -2.07 -0.11 -16.20
CA THR A 51 -3.17 -0.02 -17.18
C THR A 51 -4.16 1.10 -16.88
N GLN A 52 -4.25 1.49 -15.60
CA GLN A 52 -5.10 2.57 -15.11
C GLN A 52 -4.42 3.95 -15.16
N GLY A 53 -3.18 4.02 -15.64
CA GLY A 53 -2.45 5.26 -15.84
C GLY A 53 -1.67 5.73 -14.60
N PHE A 54 -1.17 4.81 -13.79
CA PHE A 54 -0.25 5.09 -12.67
C PHE A 54 1.13 4.50 -12.95
N VAL A 55 2.19 5.16 -12.51
CA VAL A 55 3.51 4.52 -12.34
C VAL A 55 3.44 3.71 -11.05
N ALA A 56 3.46 2.39 -11.11
CA ALA A 56 3.35 1.53 -9.95
C ALA A 56 4.69 0.89 -9.58
N VAL A 57 5.11 1.03 -8.33
CA VAL A 57 6.41 0.52 -7.83
C VAL A 57 6.20 -0.28 -6.56
N ALA A 58 6.67 -1.54 -6.56
CA ALA A 58 6.63 -2.40 -5.38
C ALA A 58 8.05 -2.62 -4.84
N PRO A 59 8.43 -1.97 -3.72
CA PRO A 59 9.73 -2.19 -3.08
C PRO A 59 9.76 -3.54 -2.36
N ASP A 60 10.95 -4.12 -2.29
CA ASP A 60 11.22 -5.28 -1.44
C ASP A 60 11.33 -4.84 0.02
N LEU A 61 10.26 -5.01 0.81
CA LEU A 61 10.28 -4.62 2.23
C LEU A 61 11.22 -5.49 3.08
N PHE A 62 11.51 -6.71 2.64
CA PHE A 62 12.35 -7.64 3.40
C PHE A 62 13.84 -7.57 3.09
N TRP A 63 14.26 -6.61 2.27
CA TRP A 63 15.64 -6.50 1.77
C TRP A 63 16.72 -6.46 2.88
N HIS A 64 16.42 -5.90 4.05
CA HIS A 64 17.34 -5.91 5.19
C HIS A 64 17.58 -7.31 5.77
N GLN A 65 16.62 -8.22 5.58
CA GLN A 65 16.64 -9.57 6.14
C GLN A 65 17.01 -10.60 5.08
N GLU A 66 16.28 -10.58 3.98
CA GLU A 66 16.43 -11.53 2.87
C GLU A 66 15.98 -10.84 1.57
N PRO A 67 16.94 -10.36 0.74
CA PRO A 67 16.61 -9.70 -0.53
C PRO A 67 15.96 -10.65 -1.54
N GLY A 68 14.91 -10.16 -2.22
CA GLY A 68 14.31 -10.86 -3.35
C GLY A 68 13.28 -11.91 -2.97
N VAL A 69 12.67 -11.80 -1.80
CA VAL A 69 11.59 -12.71 -1.35
C VAL A 69 10.42 -12.70 -2.34
N ASP A 70 10.07 -13.89 -2.86
CA ASP A 70 8.97 -14.14 -3.81
C ASP A 70 8.31 -15.48 -3.45
N LEU A 71 7.40 -15.46 -2.48
CA LEU A 71 6.79 -16.63 -1.88
C LEU A 71 5.39 -16.93 -2.48
N SER A 72 5.06 -18.21 -2.54
CA SER A 72 3.75 -18.67 -2.98
C SER A 72 2.68 -18.49 -1.90
N VAL A 73 1.54 -17.94 -2.28
CA VAL A 73 0.37 -17.79 -1.38
C VAL A 73 -0.36 -19.11 -1.09
N THR A 74 0.02 -20.19 -1.79
CA THR A 74 -0.60 -21.52 -1.65
C THR A 74 0.30 -22.54 -0.97
N SER A 75 1.53 -22.17 -0.59
CA SER A 75 2.51 -23.03 0.06
C SER A 75 2.55 -22.77 1.57
N GLU A 76 2.32 -23.79 2.37
CA GLU A 76 2.40 -23.69 3.83
C GLU A 76 3.83 -23.36 4.30
N SER A 77 4.85 -23.95 3.69
CA SER A 77 6.24 -23.64 4.02
C SER A 77 6.60 -22.18 3.73
N ASP A 78 6.09 -21.63 2.63
CA ASP A 78 6.28 -20.22 2.26
C ASP A 78 5.53 -19.29 3.21
N TRP A 79 4.33 -19.68 3.63
CA TRP A 79 3.58 -18.97 4.64
C TRP A 79 4.37 -18.86 5.96
N GLN A 80 4.89 -19.99 6.45
CA GLN A 80 5.71 -20.02 7.67
C GLN A 80 7.00 -19.20 7.51
N HIS A 81 7.61 -19.22 6.33
CA HIS A 81 8.77 -18.37 6.02
C HIS A 81 8.41 -16.89 6.10
N GLY A 82 7.36 -16.48 5.39
CA GLY A 82 6.90 -15.10 5.41
C GLY A 82 6.52 -14.59 6.80
N LEU A 83 5.91 -15.45 7.64
CA LEU A 83 5.61 -15.10 9.03
C LEU A 83 6.87 -14.85 9.85
N ARG A 84 7.94 -15.64 9.69
CA ARG A 84 9.21 -15.39 10.38
C ARG A 84 9.84 -14.06 9.96
N LEU A 85 9.82 -13.75 8.67
CA LEU A 85 10.29 -12.45 8.18
C LEU A 85 9.47 -11.30 8.78
N ASN A 86 8.15 -11.43 8.80
CA ASN A 86 7.27 -10.41 9.39
C ASN A 86 7.48 -10.22 10.90
N GLN A 87 7.75 -11.30 11.65
CA GLN A 87 8.04 -11.20 13.09
C GLN A 87 9.34 -10.43 13.37
N ALA A 88 10.36 -10.63 12.54
CA ALA A 88 11.66 -9.97 12.67
C ALA A 88 11.73 -8.61 11.95
N TYR A 89 10.67 -8.20 11.26
CA TYR A 89 10.64 -6.98 10.45
C TYR A 89 10.67 -5.71 11.32
N ASP A 90 11.67 -4.86 11.07
CA ASP A 90 11.77 -3.54 11.68
C ASP A 90 10.82 -2.56 10.98
N ARG A 91 9.72 -2.25 11.64
CA ARG A 91 8.68 -1.36 11.12
C ARG A 91 9.13 0.10 11.05
N ASP A 92 10.09 0.49 11.88
CA ASP A 92 10.62 1.86 11.88
C ASP A 92 11.57 2.08 10.70
N ALA A 93 12.46 1.14 10.44
CA ALA A 93 13.30 1.13 9.24
C ALA A 93 12.42 1.03 7.98
N GLY A 94 11.47 0.10 7.97
CA GLY A 94 10.57 -0.10 6.84
C GLY A 94 9.74 1.12 6.46
N ALA A 95 9.23 1.89 7.44
CA ALA A 95 8.48 3.11 7.13
C ALA A 95 9.38 4.19 6.47
N LYS A 96 10.69 4.22 6.80
CA LYS A 96 11.68 5.06 6.12
C LYS A 96 11.91 4.59 4.69
N ASP A 97 12.09 3.28 4.49
CA ASP A 97 12.30 2.69 3.16
C ASP A 97 11.11 2.96 2.23
N VAL A 98 9.89 2.86 2.76
CA VAL A 98 8.67 3.21 2.01
C VAL A 98 8.68 4.69 1.63
N LYS A 99 9.05 5.60 2.55
CA LYS A 99 9.17 7.02 2.23
C LYS A 99 10.26 7.30 1.21
N ASP A 100 11.42 6.64 1.32
CA ASP A 100 12.50 6.78 0.36
C ASP A 100 12.09 6.25 -1.02
N THR A 101 11.31 5.16 -1.07
CA THR A 101 10.70 4.66 -2.32
C THR A 101 9.75 5.69 -2.92
N ALA A 102 8.85 6.28 -2.13
CA ALA A 102 7.94 7.32 -2.64
C ALA A 102 8.70 8.52 -3.20
N ASN A 103 9.78 8.96 -2.51
CA ASN A 103 10.64 10.05 -2.97
C ASN A 103 11.39 9.69 -4.28
N ALA A 104 11.82 8.43 -4.43
CA ALA A 104 12.47 7.96 -5.66
C ALA A 104 11.47 7.91 -6.82
N VAL A 105 10.25 7.40 -6.59
CA VAL A 105 9.18 7.36 -7.61
C VAL A 105 8.81 8.77 -8.08
N ALA A 106 8.69 9.73 -7.16
CA ALA A 106 8.38 11.13 -7.49
C ALA A 106 9.41 11.79 -8.44
N LYS A 107 10.64 11.27 -8.46
CA LYS A 107 11.74 11.78 -9.32
C LYS A 107 11.84 11.06 -10.66
N LEU A 108 11.08 10.00 -10.90
CA LEU A 108 11.11 9.30 -12.18
C LEU A 108 10.62 10.21 -13.30
N PRO A 109 11.27 10.21 -14.47
CA PRO A 109 10.87 11.07 -15.60
C PRO A 109 9.43 10.89 -16.04
N GLU A 110 8.91 9.66 -15.92
CA GLU A 110 7.53 9.30 -16.22
C GLU A 110 6.52 9.66 -15.12
N CYS A 111 6.97 10.06 -13.92
CA CYS A 111 6.09 10.41 -12.81
C CYS A 111 5.73 11.91 -12.81
N SER A 112 4.50 12.23 -12.40
CA SER A 112 4.01 13.61 -12.21
C SER A 112 4.45 14.25 -10.88
N SER A 113 5.26 13.56 -10.08
CA SER A 113 5.70 13.87 -8.71
C SER A 113 4.69 13.62 -7.59
N GLU A 114 3.42 13.42 -7.87
CA GLU A 114 2.43 13.00 -6.86
C GLU A 114 2.51 11.49 -6.66
N VAL A 115 2.66 11.04 -5.41
CA VAL A 115 2.86 9.62 -5.10
C VAL A 115 2.01 9.18 -3.92
N ALA A 116 1.08 8.26 -4.18
CA ALA A 116 0.38 7.53 -3.12
C ALA A 116 1.17 6.31 -2.66
N VAL A 117 0.87 5.86 -1.46
CA VAL A 117 1.31 4.56 -0.94
C VAL A 117 0.09 3.70 -0.70
N MET A 118 0.09 2.47 -1.20
CA MET A 118 -0.94 1.49 -0.87
C MET A 118 -0.30 0.16 -0.49
N GLY A 119 -0.99 -0.62 0.34
CA GLY A 119 -0.44 -1.90 0.75
C GLY A 119 -1.45 -2.84 1.39
N TYR A 120 -1.05 -4.10 1.48
CA TYR A 120 -1.87 -5.20 1.93
C TYR A 120 -1.24 -5.87 3.15
N CYS A 121 -2.03 -6.25 4.17
CA CYS A 121 -1.55 -6.91 5.39
C CYS A 121 -0.41 -6.10 6.05
N LEU A 122 0.82 -6.65 6.12
CA LEU A 122 2.01 -5.89 6.53
C LEU A 122 2.10 -4.55 5.79
N GLY A 123 1.95 -4.56 4.46
CA GLY A 123 1.98 -3.35 3.65
C GLY A 123 0.86 -2.36 3.99
N GLY A 124 -0.30 -2.84 4.44
CA GLY A 124 -1.39 -2.00 4.94
C GLY A 124 -1.02 -1.25 6.20
N LEU A 125 -0.39 -1.92 7.18
CA LEU A 125 0.18 -1.29 8.36
C LEU A 125 1.26 -0.29 7.97
N MET A 126 2.19 -0.67 7.09
CA MET A 126 3.29 0.20 6.65
C MET A 126 2.79 1.45 5.93
N THR A 127 1.69 1.35 5.17
CA THR A 127 1.01 2.52 4.58
C THR A 127 0.54 3.49 5.66
N PHE A 128 -0.13 3.00 6.70
CA PHE A 128 -0.58 3.83 7.81
C PHE A 128 0.60 4.50 8.53
N LEU A 129 1.63 3.73 8.88
CA LEU A 129 2.80 4.25 9.60
C LEU A 129 3.56 5.30 8.77
N THR A 130 3.76 5.06 7.48
CA THR A 130 4.42 6.03 6.59
C THR A 130 3.61 7.31 6.47
N ALA A 131 2.28 7.21 6.33
CA ALA A 131 1.40 8.37 6.26
C ALA A 131 1.41 9.20 7.56
N ALA A 132 1.42 8.53 8.72
CA ALA A 132 1.42 9.19 10.02
C ALA A 132 2.78 9.85 10.37
N ARG A 133 3.88 9.22 9.97
CA ARG A 133 5.24 9.62 10.38
C ARG A 133 5.95 10.56 9.41
N TYR A 134 5.80 10.32 8.11
CA TYR A 134 6.64 10.96 7.09
C TYR A 134 5.85 11.78 6.06
N GLY A 135 4.51 11.67 6.06
CA GLY A 135 3.67 12.31 5.07
C GLY A 135 3.85 11.71 3.66
N ILE A 136 2.74 11.53 3.00
CA ILE A 136 2.58 11.05 1.61
C ILE A 136 1.43 11.82 0.99
N ASP A 137 1.25 11.75 -0.34
CA ASP A 137 0.15 12.49 -0.98
C ASP A 137 -1.21 11.82 -0.75
N ALA A 138 -1.24 10.48 -0.68
CA ALA A 138 -2.43 9.70 -0.29
C ALA A 138 -2.04 8.29 0.17
N GLY A 139 -2.82 7.69 1.07
CA GLY A 139 -2.62 6.33 1.56
C GLY A 139 -3.81 5.42 1.33
N VAL A 140 -3.58 4.15 0.96
CA VAL A 140 -4.61 3.10 0.90
C VAL A 140 -4.13 1.87 1.66
N ALA A 141 -4.79 1.53 2.75
CA ALA A 141 -4.44 0.40 3.60
C ALA A 141 -5.50 -0.71 3.51
N TYR A 142 -5.10 -1.88 3.04
CA TYR A 142 -5.94 -3.08 3.05
C TYR A 142 -5.57 -3.95 4.26
N HIS A 143 -6.55 -4.22 5.13
CA HIS A 143 -6.45 -5.15 6.27
C HIS A 143 -5.07 -5.15 6.97
N GLY A 144 -4.58 -3.95 7.34
CA GLY A 144 -3.30 -3.79 8.00
C GLY A 144 -3.34 -4.39 9.41
N GLY A 145 -2.77 -5.58 9.59
CA GLY A 145 -2.64 -6.20 10.90
C GLY A 145 -1.78 -5.37 11.82
N ASP A 146 -2.05 -5.42 13.12
CA ASP A 146 -1.35 -4.65 14.17
C ASP A 146 -1.56 -3.11 14.13
N THR A 147 -2.40 -2.58 13.22
CA THR A 147 -2.65 -1.13 13.16
C THR A 147 -3.15 -0.57 14.50
N GLU A 148 -3.93 -1.35 15.26
CA GLU A 148 -4.43 -0.97 16.58
C GLU A 148 -3.32 -0.65 17.59
N LYS A 149 -2.15 -1.25 17.44
CA LYS A 149 -0.99 -1.02 18.33
C LYS A 149 -0.34 0.35 18.12
N TYR A 150 -0.64 1.00 16.99
CA TYR A 150 -0.04 2.28 16.58
C TYR A 150 -1.04 3.44 16.53
N LEU A 151 -2.23 3.29 17.10
CA LEU A 151 -3.26 4.35 17.09
C LEU A 151 -2.85 5.63 17.80
N GLY A 152 -1.85 5.59 18.69
CA GLY A 152 -1.22 6.78 19.27
C GLY A 152 -0.61 7.71 18.22
N GLU A 153 -0.29 7.20 17.02
CA GLU A 153 0.30 7.96 15.92
C GLU A 153 -0.73 8.63 14.99
N VAL A 154 -2.01 8.37 15.17
CA VAL A 154 -3.10 8.97 14.36
C VAL A 154 -3.02 10.50 14.34
N GLY A 155 -2.48 11.11 15.42
CA GLY A 155 -2.24 12.57 15.48
C GLY A 155 -1.43 13.10 14.31
N GLY A 156 -0.41 12.37 13.86
CA GLY A 156 0.47 12.72 12.75
C GLY A 156 -0.13 12.51 11.35
N LEU A 157 -1.27 11.83 11.23
CA LEU A 157 -1.91 11.57 9.95
C LEU A 157 -2.51 12.83 9.34
N ASN A 158 -1.80 13.43 8.39
CA ASN A 158 -2.23 14.62 7.66
C ASN A 158 -2.61 14.30 6.20
N ALA A 159 -2.09 13.22 5.65
CA ALA A 159 -2.45 12.74 4.32
C ALA A 159 -3.86 12.15 4.27
N PRO A 160 -4.57 12.24 3.14
CA PRO A 160 -5.78 11.45 2.92
C PRO A 160 -5.49 9.96 3.06
N LEU A 161 -6.32 9.25 3.85
CA LEU A 161 -6.19 7.82 4.07
C LEU A 161 -7.51 7.10 3.78
N LEU A 162 -7.43 6.07 2.95
CA LEU A 162 -8.50 5.10 2.74
C LEU A 162 -8.09 3.77 3.38
N MET A 163 -8.97 3.20 4.22
CA MET A 163 -8.72 1.91 4.84
C MET A 163 -9.85 0.92 4.54
N HIS A 164 -9.46 -0.31 4.18
CA HIS A 164 -10.36 -1.44 3.94
C HIS A 164 -10.15 -2.50 5.02
N LEU A 165 -11.20 -2.82 5.77
CA LEU A 165 -11.21 -3.82 6.83
C LEU A 165 -12.13 -4.99 6.46
N ALA A 166 -11.62 -6.21 6.56
CA ALA A 166 -12.44 -7.42 6.47
C ALA A 166 -13.14 -7.64 7.81
N GLU A 167 -14.47 -7.82 7.81
CA GLU A 167 -15.22 -7.90 9.07
C GLU A 167 -14.88 -9.15 9.86
N GLU A 168 -14.66 -10.28 9.19
CA GLU A 168 -14.31 -11.57 9.80
C GLU A 168 -12.79 -11.86 9.70
N ASP A 169 -11.97 -10.82 9.87
CA ASP A 169 -10.52 -10.91 9.82
C ASP A 169 -9.95 -11.71 11.00
N GLU A 170 -9.13 -12.71 10.72
CA GLU A 170 -8.53 -13.59 11.73
C GLU A 170 -7.35 -12.93 12.46
N PHE A 171 -6.76 -11.88 11.86
CA PHE A 171 -5.59 -11.18 12.39
C PHE A 171 -5.94 -9.83 13.01
N ILE A 172 -7.11 -9.28 12.71
CA ILE A 172 -7.59 -8.00 13.25
C ILE A 172 -8.92 -8.26 13.95
N SER A 173 -8.90 -8.46 15.26
CA SER A 173 -10.09 -8.76 16.04
C SER A 173 -11.17 -7.68 15.87
N LYS A 174 -12.44 -8.02 16.13
CA LYS A 174 -13.55 -7.05 16.09
C LYS A 174 -13.33 -5.87 17.06
N ALA A 175 -12.69 -6.12 18.20
CA ALA A 175 -12.31 -5.07 19.14
C ALA A 175 -11.27 -4.13 18.53
N ALA A 176 -10.19 -4.67 17.96
CA ALA A 176 -9.16 -3.89 17.26
C ALA A 176 -9.76 -3.09 16.10
N GLN A 177 -10.66 -3.68 15.30
CA GLN A 177 -11.36 -2.96 14.22
C GLN A 177 -12.22 -1.81 14.76
N ALA A 178 -12.87 -1.98 15.91
CA ALA A 178 -13.64 -0.91 16.55
C ALA A 178 -12.74 0.23 17.01
N GLU A 179 -11.59 -0.07 17.60
CA GLU A 179 -10.59 0.92 18.04
C GLU A 179 -10.03 1.70 16.84
N ILE A 180 -9.64 1.01 15.75
CA ILE A 180 -9.17 1.62 14.50
C ILE A 180 -10.23 2.58 13.94
N LYS A 181 -11.49 2.15 13.82
CA LYS A 181 -12.59 2.98 13.33
C LYS A 181 -12.81 4.21 14.21
N ALA A 182 -12.82 4.04 15.53
CA ALA A 182 -13.01 5.12 16.48
C ALA A 182 -11.88 6.16 16.44
N ALA A 183 -10.63 5.70 16.28
CA ALA A 183 -9.49 6.59 16.17
C ALA A 183 -9.51 7.38 14.85
N LEU A 184 -9.74 6.70 13.72
CA LEU A 184 -9.76 7.32 12.39
C LEU A 184 -11.01 8.18 12.15
N ALA A 185 -12.14 7.92 12.81
CA ALA A 185 -13.32 8.79 12.73
C ALA A 185 -13.05 10.24 13.23
N LYS A 186 -11.99 10.45 14.00
CA LYS A 186 -11.55 11.79 14.46
C LYS A 186 -10.75 12.55 13.40
N LYS A 187 -10.41 11.91 12.27
CA LYS A 187 -9.63 12.49 11.18
C LYS A 187 -10.52 12.71 9.96
N PRO A 188 -10.80 13.96 9.56
CA PRO A 188 -11.68 14.27 8.44
C PRO A 188 -11.13 13.81 7.08
N ASN A 189 -9.82 13.56 7.01
CA ASN A 189 -9.12 13.06 5.84
C ASN A 189 -8.97 11.52 5.81
N ALA A 190 -9.57 10.79 6.77
CA ALA A 190 -9.56 9.34 6.79
C ALA A 190 -10.96 8.76 6.47
N THR A 191 -10.99 7.73 5.64
CA THR A 191 -12.19 6.96 5.32
C THR A 191 -11.94 5.49 5.58
N VAL A 192 -12.84 4.83 6.32
CA VAL A 192 -12.73 3.41 6.63
C VAL A 192 -13.96 2.67 6.08
N TYR A 193 -13.72 1.65 5.25
CA TYR A 193 -14.76 0.73 4.80
C TYR A 193 -14.58 -0.64 5.47
N SER A 194 -15.66 -1.17 6.01
CA SER A 194 -15.76 -2.57 6.43
C SER A 194 -16.49 -3.40 5.39
N TYR A 195 -16.05 -4.62 5.20
CA TYR A 195 -16.62 -5.57 4.24
C TYR A 195 -17.25 -6.75 5.00
N PRO A 196 -18.59 -6.77 5.12
CA PRO A 196 -19.31 -7.80 5.88
C PRO A 196 -19.02 -9.19 5.37
N GLY A 197 -18.80 -10.12 6.30
CA GLY A 197 -18.53 -11.53 6.00
C GLY A 197 -17.20 -11.82 5.30
N GLN A 198 -16.37 -10.80 5.06
CA GLN A 198 -15.07 -11.01 4.42
C GLN A 198 -13.99 -11.33 5.45
N ARG A 199 -13.07 -12.21 5.06
CA ARG A 199 -11.91 -12.64 5.82
C ARG A 199 -10.65 -11.92 5.35
N HIS A 200 -9.56 -12.06 6.12
CA HIS A 200 -8.25 -11.46 5.76
C HIS A 200 -7.86 -11.77 4.32
N ALA A 201 -7.31 -10.78 3.63
CA ALA A 201 -6.85 -10.90 2.23
C ALA A 201 -7.96 -11.28 1.21
N PHE A 202 -9.21 -10.85 1.43
CA PHE A 202 -10.33 -11.10 0.52
C PHE A 202 -10.13 -10.58 -0.91
N SER A 203 -9.19 -9.68 -1.13
CA SER A 203 -8.85 -9.10 -2.43
C SER A 203 -7.60 -9.71 -3.07
N ARG A 204 -6.91 -10.65 -2.40
CA ARG A 204 -5.70 -11.33 -2.91
C ARG A 204 -6.08 -12.30 -4.03
N ASN A 205 -5.56 -12.07 -5.22
CA ASN A 205 -5.77 -12.99 -6.34
C ASN A 205 -5.24 -14.40 -5.99
N ASN A 206 -5.99 -15.43 -6.34
CA ASN A 206 -5.67 -16.83 -6.03
C ASN A 206 -5.54 -17.14 -4.52
N GLY A 207 -5.90 -16.22 -3.64
CA GLY A 207 -5.93 -16.46 -2.20
C GLY A 207 -7.13 -17.30 -1.77
N ALA A 208 -6.99 -18.07 -0.68
CA ALA A 208 -8.05 -18.93 -0.15
C ALA A 208 -9.34 -18.15 0.23
N HIS A 209 -9.22 -16.87 0.57
CA HIS A 209 -10.34 -16.02 0.96
C HIS A 209 -10.78 -15.05 -0.13
N TYR A 210 -10.27 -15.20 -1.37
CA TYR A 210 -10.64 -14.30 -2.45
C TYR A 210 -12.15 -14.27 -2.68
N ASN A 211 -12.70 -13.06 -2.68
CA ASN A 211 -14.11 -12.81 -2.98
C ASN A 211 -14.21 -11.77 -4.09
N ALA A 212 -14.62 -12.21 -5.27
CA ALA A 212 -14.62 -11.36 -6.48
C ALA A 212 -15.49 -10.10 -6.32
N ALA A 213 -16.66 -10.20 -5.68
CA ALA A 213 -17.56 -9.06 -5.50
C ALA A 213 -16.96 -8.03 -4.53
N ALA A 214 -16.47 -8.49 -3.37
CA ALA A 214 -15.84 -7.62 -2.38
C ALA A 214 -14.54 -7.00 -2.90
N ALA A 215 -13.70 -7.78 -3.60
CA ALA A 215 -12.46 -7.30 -4.22
C ALA A 215 -12.77 -6.22 -5.29
N THR A 216 -13.74 -6.46 -6.16
CA THR A 216 -14.17 -5.48 -7.18
C THR A 216 -14.63 -4.18 -6.55
N LEU A 217 -15.44 -4.26 -5.48
CA LEU A 217 -15.92 -3.08 -4.77
C LEU A 217 -14.78 -2.32 -4.08
N ALA A 218 -13.88 -3.02 -3.38
CA ALA A 218 -12.74 -2.40 -2.68
C ALA A 218 -11.77 -1.75 -3.68
N ASN A 219 -11.41 -2.46 -4.74
CA ASN A 219 -10.51 -1.96 -5.78
C ASN A 219 -11.13 -0.78 -6.55
N GLY A 220 -12.46 -0.79 -6.76
CA GLY A 220 -13.19 0.34 -7.33
C GLY A 220 -13.11 1.60 -6.47
N ARG A 221 -13.31 1.46 -5.15
CA ARG A 221 -13.16 2.55 -4.16
C ARG A 221 -11.73 3.09 -4.11
N THR A 222 -10.75 2.19 -4.10
CA THR A 222 -9.32 2.53 -4.15
C THR A 222 -8.99 3.35 -5.41
N ARG A 223 -9.40 2.86 -6.58
CA ARG A 223 -9.17 3.56 -7.85
C ARG A 223 -9.80 4.95 -7.85
N GLN A 224 -11.05 5.07 -7.42
CA GLN A 224 -11.73 6.36 -7.30
C GLN A 224 -10.98 7.31 -6.37
N PHE A 225 -10.57 6.82 -5.20
CA PHE A 225 -9.81 7.59 -4.23
C PHE A 225 -8.47 8.06 -4.79
N LEU A 226 -7.68 7.19 -5.42
CA LEU A 226 -6.41 7.56 -6.03
C LEU A 226 -6.58 8.63 -7.11
N TYR A 227 -7.58 8.51 -7.98
CA TYR A 227 -7.87 9.54 -8.99
C TYR A 227 -8.29 10.88 -8.38
N GLN A 228 -9.02 10.86 -7.28
CA GLN A 228 -9.44 12.09 -6.61
C GLN A 228 -8.26 12.79 -5.94
N GLN A 229 -7.36 12.03 -5.31
CA GLN A 229 -6.27 12.60 -4.53
C GLN A 229 -5.07 13.01 -5.40
N LEU A 230 -4.69 12.21 -6.40
CA LEU A 230 -3.45 12.41 -7.17
C LEU A 230 -3.64 13.24 -8.44
N ARG A 231 -4.86 13.49 -8.90
CA ARG A 231 -5.14 14.31 -10.11
C ARG A 231 -5.82 15.63 -9.78
N SER A 232 -5.90 16.00 -8.51
CA SER A 232 -6.52 17.28 -8.09
C SER A 232 -5.66 18.49 -8.47
N ALA A 233 -4.35 18.33 -8.63
CA ALA A 233 -3.43 19.42 -9.00
C ALA A 233 -3.70 19.96 -10.43
N GLU A 234 -4.11 19.12 -11.39
CA GLU A 234 -4.49 19.57 -12.73
C GLU A 234 -5.75 20.48 -12.73
N ARG A 235 -6.64 20.30 -11.76
CA ARG A 235 -7.86 21.12 -11.60
C ARG A 235 -7.60 22.50 -11.02
N THR A 236 -6.52 22.67 -10.27
CA THR A 236 -6.16 23.98 -9.67
C THR A 236 -5.47 24.89 -10.68
N SER A 237 -4.67 24.35 -11.60
CA SER A 237 -3.99 25.16 -12.63
C SER A 237 -4.94 25.63 -13.75
N SER A 238 -6.05 24.90 -14.01
CA SER A 238 -7.03 25.32 -15.02
C SER A 238 -8.03 26.38 -14.51
N LYS A 239 -8.06 26.69 -13.21
CA LYS A 239 -8.91 27.76 -12.64
C LYS A 239 -8.22 29.11 -12.49
N VAL A 240 -6.92 29.22 -12.81
CA VAL A 240 -6.15 30.46 -12.72
C VAL A 240 -5.97 31.14 -14.09
N GLN A 241 -6.53 30.59 -15.17
CA GLN A 241 -6.54 31.20 -16.49
C GLN A 241 -7.96 31.55 -16.95
N VAL A 242 -8.63 32.44 -16.23
CA VAL A 242 -9.79 33.21 -16.73
C VAL A 242 -9.67 34.63 -16.22
#